data_fdde2858457cb55fd429390d244990a1
#
_entry.id   fdde2858457cb55fd429390d244990a1
#
_cell.length_a   1.000
_cell.length_b   1.000
_cell.length_c   1.000
_cell.angle_alpha   90.00
_cell.angle_beta   90.00
_cell.angle_gamma   90.00
#
_symmetry.space_group_name_H-M   'P 1'
#
loop_
_entity.id
_entity.type
_entity.pdbx_description
1 polymer ?
#
loop_
_entity_poly.entity_id
_entity_poly.type
_entity_poly.pdbx_seq_one_letter_code
_entity_poly.pdbx_strand_id
1 'polypeptide(L)' 'MSNNKPLKNSSKLLVNLDKFIFLVNAADSLEEIEIIRDLCCEYFSHCKRPSYYIDIFDNAYWIKYYE' A
#
# COMPACT_ATOMS: atom_id res chain seq x y z
N MET A 1 13.35 -23.08 12.77
CA MET A 1 13.58 -22.83 12.18
C MET A 1 12.86 -22.51 11.14
N SER A 2 12.69 -22.73 10.47
CA SER A 2 12.06 -22.42 9.42
C SER A 2 10.72 -22.06 9.45
N ASN A 3 10.16 -21.99 10.43
CA ASN A 3 8.85 -21.76 10.54
C ASN A 3 8.44 -20.43 10.19
N ASN A 4 9.23 -19.63 9.69
CA ASN A 4 8.84 -18.29 9.44
C ASN A 4 8.27 -18.04 8.10
N LYS A 5 8.02 -19.03 7.33
CA LYS A 5 7.58 -18.83 6.01
C LYS A 5 6.31 -18.05 5.87
N PRO A 6 5.27 -18.33 6.59
CA PRO A 6 4.04 -17.55 6.45
C PRO A 6 4.25 -16.10 6.82
N LEU A 7 5.08 -15.86 7.79
CA LEU A 7 5.33 -14.50 8.20
C LEU A 7 6.13 -13.75 7.14
N LYS A 8 6.93 -14.49 6.39
CA LYS A 8 7.65 -13.87 5.34
C LYS A 8 6.76 -13.20 4.35
N ASN A 9 5.71 -13.83 3.92
CA ASN A 9 4.80 -13.24 2.96
C ASN A 9 4.12 -12.01 3.53
N SER A 10 3.70 -12.08 4.78
CA SER A 10 3.09 -10.94 5.41
C SER A 10 4.06 -9.78 5.54
N SER A 11 5.29 -10.07 5.87
CA SER A 11 6.31 -9.04 5.98
C SER A 11 6.54 -8.36 4.66
N LYS A 12 6.57 -9.13 3.59
CA LYS A 12 6.79 -8.56 2.27
C LYS A 12 5.63 -7.64 1.89
N LEU A 13 4.40 -8.03 2.19
CA LEU A 13 3.25 -7.20 1.89
C LEU A 13 3.31 -5.90 2.67
N LEU A 14 3.71 -5.96 3.93
CA LEU A 14 3.79 -4.75 4.75
C LEU A 14 4.90 -3.83 4.27
N VAL A 15 6.02 -4.39 3.84
CA VAL A 15 7.10 -3.58 3.29
C VAL A 15 6.63 -2.85 2.03
N ASN A 16 5.90 -3.55 1.18
CA ASN A 16 5.41 -2.94 -0.05
C ASN A 16 4.33 -1.90 0.25
N LEU A 17 3.49 -2.14 1.25
CA LEU A 17 2.52 -1.16 1.67
C LEU A 17 3.22 0.12 2.12
N ASP A 18 4.29 -0.01 2.89
CA ASP A 18 5.06 1.15 3.33
C ASP A 18 5.64 1.92 2.15
N LYS A 19 6.08 1.20 1.13
CA LYS A 19 6.60 1.86 -0.07
C LYS A 19 5.54 2.65 -0.78
N PHE A 20 4.32 2.11 -0.90
CA PHE A 20 3.23 2.84 -1.53
C PHE A 20 2.87 4.07 -0.72
N ILE A 21 2.85 3.96 0.60
CA ILE A 21 2.56 5.10 1.45
C ILE A 21 3.64 6.17 1.29
N PHE A 22 4.89 5.75 1.23
CA PHE A 22 5.98 6.67 1.02
C PHE A 22 5.82 7.43 -0.30
N LEU A 23 5.47 6.68 -1.35
CA LEU A 23 5.30 7.29 -2.67
C LEU A 23 4.18 8.31 -2.67
N VAL A 24 3.07 7.98 -2.03
CA VAL A 24 1.95 8.90 -2.00
C VAL A 24 2.29 10.16 -1.22
N ASN A 25 3.04 10.01 -0.14
CA ASN A 25 3.44 11.16 0.65
C ASN A 25 4.44 12.05 -0.09
N ALA A 26 5.23 11.47 -0.97
CA ALA A 26 6.23 12.20 -1.73
C ALA A 26 5.69 12.76 -3.04
N ALA A 27 4.47 12.40 -3.42
CA ALA A 27 3.92 12.82 -4.70
C ALA A 27 3.66 14.31 -4.73
N ASP A 28 3.79 14.91 -5.90
CA ASP A 28 3.64 16.34 -6.05
C ASP A 28 2.31 16.77 -6.63
N SER A 29 1.49 15.86 -7.10
CA SER A 29 0.23 16.22 -7.73
C SER A 29 -0.85 15.20 -7.45
N LEU A 30 -2.09 15.61 -7.61
CA LEU A 30 -3.22 14.70 -7.44
C LEU A 30 -3.17 13.55 -8.45
N GLU A 31 -2.73 13.87 -9.65
CA GLU A 31 -2.63 12.84 -10.68
C GLU A 31 -1.68 11.74 -10.25
N GLU A 32 -0.56 12.12 -9.65
CA GLU A 32 0.41 11.14 -9.19
C GLU A 32 -0.14 10.26 -8.09
N ILE A 33 -0.85 10.84 -7.12
CA ILE A 33 -1.37 10.02 -6.04
C ILE A 33 -2.45 9.08 -6.54
N GLU A 34 -3.21 9.48 -7.55
CA GLU A 34 -4.22 8.61 -8.12
C GLU A 34 -3.58 7.41 -8.83
N ILE A 35 -2.50 7.66 -9.55
CA ILE A 35 -1.77 6.59 -10.21
C ILE A 35 -1.20 5.63 -9.16
N ILE A 36 -0.63 6.16 -8.10
CA ILE A 36 -0.06 5.33 -7.04
C ILE A 36 -1.15 4.49 -6.39
N ARG A 37 -2.32 5.08 -6.17
CA ARG A 37 -3.43 4.34 -5.59
C ARG A 37 -3.87 3.19 -6.49
N ASP A 38 -3.96 3.44 -7.79
CA ASP A 38 -4.32 2.40 -8.73
C ASP A 38 -3.32 1.24 -8.67
N LEU A 39 -2.05 1.56 -8.63
CA LEU A 39 -1.01 0.54 -8.54
C LEU A 39 -1.10 -0.23 -7.23
N CYS A 40 -1.37 0.46 -6.15
CA CYS A 40 -1.51 -0.16 -4.85
C CYS A 40 -2.70 -1.12 -4.84
N CYS A 41 -3.84 -0.67 -5.34
CA CYS A 41 -5.03 -1.50 -5.39
C CYS A 41 -4.81 -2.74 -6.25
N GLU A 42 -4.15 -2.54 -7.38
CA GLU A 42 -3.85 -3.66 -8.28
C GLU A 42 -2.94 -4.67 -7.57
N TYR A 43 -1.91 -4.17 -6.91
CA TYR A 43 -0.96 -5.04 -6.25
C TYR A 43 -1.63 -5.88 -5.16
N PHE A 44 -2.44 -5.24 -4.32
CA PHE A 44 -3.04 -5.95 -3.20
C PHE A 44 -4.30 -6.73 -3.57
N SER A 45 -4.81 -6.52 -4.77
CA SER A 45 -6.02 -7.25 -5.19
C SER A 45 -5.80 -8.75 -5.25
N HIS A 46 -4.54 -9.18 -5.35
CA HIS A 46 -4.22 -10.59 -5.44
C HIS A 46 -3.90 -11.25 -4.11
N CYS A 47 -3.91 -10.52 -3.03
CA CYS A 47 -3.61 -11.11 -1.73
C CYS A 47 -4.90 -11.57 -1.06
N LYS A 48 -4.76 -12.25 0.08
CA LYS A 48 -5.91 -12.83 0.75
C LYS A 48 -6.79 -11.81 1.42
N ARG A 49 -6.23 -10.69 1.84
CA ARG A 49 -6.98 -9.67 2.57
C ARG A 49 -6.70 -8.30 1.98
N PRO A 50 -7.14 -8.09 0.75
CA PRO A 50 -6.81 -6.82 0.07
C PRO A 50 -7.34 -5.61 0.81
N SER A 51 -8.55 -5.69 1.37
CA SER A 51 -9.12 -4.55 2.08
C SER A 51 -8.27 -4.09 3.22
N TYR A 52 -7.64 -5.02 3.91
CA TYR A 52 -6.83 -4.66 5.07
C TYR A 52 -5.70 -3.71 4.66
N TYR A 53 -4.99 -4.06 3.60
CA TYR A 53 -3.86 -3.25 3.14
C TYR A 53 -4.32 -1.97 2.45
N ILE A 54 -5.36 -2.07 1.65
CA ILE A 54 -5.85 -0.93 0.91
C ILE A 54 -6.43 0.11 1.87
N ASP A 55 -7.10 -0.30 2.94
CA ASP A 55 -7.63 0.64 3.91
C ASP A 55 -6.52 1.41 4.61
N ILE A 56 -5.44 0.73 4.94
CA ILE A 56 -4.31 1.40 5.57
C ILE A 56 -3.69 2.41 4.59
N PHE A 57 -3.54 2.00 3.35
CA PHE A 57 -3.02 2.90 2.34
C PHE A 57 -3.96 4.10 2.14
N ASP A 58 -5.26 3.86 2.09
CA ASP A 58 -6.23 4.92 1.86
C ASP A 58 -6.19 6.00 2.93
N ASN A 59 -5.83 5.65 4.14
CA ASN A 59 -5.64 6.65 5.16
C ASN A 59 -4.62 7.69 4.70
N ALA A 60 -3.46 7.24 4.23
CA ALA A 60 -2.44 8.16 3.76
C ALA A 60 -2.88 8.87 2.48
N TYR A 61 -3.57 8.13 1.61
CA TYR A 61 -4.05 8.69 0.36
C TYR A 61 -4.99 9.87 0.60
N TRP A 62 -5.98 9.71 1.46
CA TRP A 62 -6.96 10.76 1.68
C TRP A 62 -6.39 11.94 2.44
N ILE A 63 -5.45 11.69 3.36
CA ILE A 63 -4.78 12.78 4.04
C ILE A 63 -4.04 13.63 3.02
N LYS A 64 -3.32 12.99 2.12
CA LYS A 64 -2.57 13.71 1.10
C LYS A 64 -3.49 14.41 0.12
N TYR A 65 -4.59 13.76 -0.24
CA TYR A 65 -5.54 14.30 -1.20
C TYR A 65 -6.12 15.64 -0.72
N TYR A 66 -6.42 15.73 0.58
CA TYR A 66 -7.02 16.94 1.11
C TYR A 66 -6.00 17.92 1.66
N GLU A 67 -4.76 17.64 1.54
CA GLU A 67 -3.71 18.55 1.90
C GLU A 67 -3.61 19.69 0.88
#